data_848316e2ace1ae2440e69fbc10c15794
#
_entry.id   848316e2ace1ae2440e69fbc10c15794
#
_cell.length_a   1.000
_cell.length_b   1.000
_cell.length_c   1.000
_cell.angle_alpha   90.00
_cell.angle_beta   90.00
_cell.angle_gamma   90.00
#
_symmetry.space_group_name_H-M   'P 1'
#
loop_
_entity.id
_entity.type
_entity.pdbx_description
1 polymer ?
#
loop_
_entity_poly.entity_id
_entity_poly.type
_entity_poly.pdbx_seq_one_letter_code
_entity_poly.pdbx_strand_id
1 'polypeptide(L)'
;MNSITEYSFLTNLTKLPFIEEIWLFGSRGRGDNHERADIDIAILCPNASKEDWQQVLEIIYDADTLLKIDCVRFDTLNDDDKFKQNIIDFKKILYKKGEILMEKIFWQDYFKTLGQAIQCLHEVIERTKIDKDPIFLDAAIQRFEFVIELFWKVLKKILTYEEIDSTTPRDVMSKAFQFNIIDDEQMWLEILKDRNVTSHVYKYEDAKQVFENIKIYLLILEKTYNKLDKKYFG
;
A
#
# COMPACT_ATOMS: atom_id res chain seq x y z
N MET A 1 -9.19 3.55 -4.51
CA MET A 1 -8.79 2.88 -5.77
C MET A 1 -7.81 1.80 -5.41
N ASN A 2 -8.04 0.56 -5.81
CA ASN A 2 -7.08 -0.50 -5.55
C ASN A 2 -5.82 -0.23 -6.37
N SER A 3 -4.64 -0.26 -5.75
CA SER A 3 -3.36 -0.27 -6.48
C SER A 3 -3.37 -1.52 -7.39
N ILE A 4 -2.79 -1.43 -8.58
CA ILE A 4 -2.65 -2.59 -9.49
C ILE A 4 -2.04 -3.79 -8.78
N THR A 5 -1.29 -3.53 -7.76
CA THR A 5 -0.57 -4.47 -6.91
C THR A 5 -1.47 -5.20 -5.89
N GLU A 6 -2.72 -4.78 -5.72
CA GLU A 6 -3.69 -5.44 -4.83
C GLU A 6 -4.41 -6.60 -5.52
N TYR A 7 -4.34 -6.70 -6.83
CA TYR A 7 -4.96 -7.79 -7.56
C TYR A 7 -4.21 -9.10 -7.37
N SER A 8 -4.94 -10.15 -7.01
CA SER A 8 -4.39 -11.47 -6.72
C SER A 8 -3.69 -12.10 -7.92
N PHE A 9 -4.11 -11.76 -9.15
CA PHE A 9 -3.50 -12.29 -10.37
C PHE A 9 -2.01 -11.96 -10.48
N LEU A 10 -1.57 -10.76 -10.07
CA LEU A 10 -0.15 -10.40 -10.07
C LEU A 10 0.66 -11.29 -9.11
N THR A 11 0.15 -11.47 -7.88
CA THR A 11 0.78 -12.37 -6.91
C THR A 11 0.84 -13.80 -7.44
N ASN A 12 -0.18 -14.26 -8.18
CA ASN A 12 -0.18 -15.59 -8.76
C ASN A 12 0.83 -15.72 -9.91
N LEU A 13 0.96 -14.69 -10.75
CA LEU A 13 1.99 -14.66 -11.79
C LEU A 13 3.42 -14.75 -11.21
N THR A 14 3.71 -14.07 -10.11
CA THR A 14 5.06 -14.09 -9.52
C THR A 14 5.47 -15.44 -8.94
N LYS A 15 4.52 -16.34 -8.69
CA LYS A 15 4.78 -17.73 -8.23
C LYS A 15 5.24 -18.64 -9.36
N LEU A 16 5.07 -18.24 -10.63
CA LEU A 16 5.47 -19.04 -11.77
C LEU A 16 6.99 -18.99 -11.97
N PRO A 17 7.71 -20.13 -11.90
CA PRO A 17 9.17 -20.14 -11.82
C PRO A 17 9.89 -19.69 -13.11
N PHE A 18 9.18 -19.65 -14.22
CA PHE A 18 9.70 -19.26 -15.52
C PHE A 18 9.55 -17.76 -15.82
N ILE A 19 8.82 -16.99 -15.00
CA ILE A 19 8.71 -15.54 -15.14
C ILE A 19 9.95 -14.88 -14.55
N GLU A 20 10.61 -14.06 -15.36
CA GLU A 20 11.80 -13.29 -14.96
C GLU A 20 11.40 -11.87 -14.54
N GLU A 21 10.57 -11.19 -15.33
CA GLU A 21 10.10 -9.84 -15.01
C GLU A 21 8.63 -9.65 -15.44
N ILE A 22 7.90 -8.79 -14.71
CA ILE A 22 6.57 -8.28 -15.08
C ILE A 22 6.64 -6.76 -15.08
N TRP A 23 6.23 -6.13 -16.16
CA TRP A 23 6.23 -4.69 -16.34
C TRP A 23 4.82 -4.16 -16.57
N LEU A 24 4.50 -3.03 -15.97
CA LEU A 24 3.34 -2.21 -16.30
C LEU A 24 3.77 -1.19 -17.36
N PHE A 25 3.00 -1.09 -18.44
CA PHE A 25 3.26 -0.12 -19.49
C PHE A 25 2.00 0.67 -19.88
N GLY A 26 1.92 1.24 -21.08
CA GLY A 26 0.77 2.00 -21.54
C GLY A 26 0.51 3.26 -20.71
N SER A 27 -0.75 3.65 -20.56
CA SER A 27 -1.14 4.85 -19.82
C SER A 27 -0.79 4.77 -18.34
N ARG A 28 -0.91 3.58 -17.73
CA ARG A 28 -0.53 3.34 -16.33
C ARG A 28 0.99 3.36 -16.12
N GLY A 29 1.76 2.90 -17.10
CA GLY A 29 3.21 3.00 -17.12
C GLY A 29 3.67 4.46 -17.16
N ARG A 30 3.10 5.27 -18.03
CA ARG A 30 3.37 6.71 -18.14
C ARG A 30 2.85 7.51 -16.96
N GLY A 31 1.79 7.03 -16.26
CA GLY A 31 1.15 7.74 -15.16
C GLY A 31 0.11 8.78 -15.60
N ASP A 32 -0.34 8.73 -16.84
CA ASP A 32 -1.39 9.61 -17.41
C ASP A 32 -2.77 8.92 -17.52
N ASN A 33 -2.93 7.78 -16.85
CA ASN A 33 -4.16 6.99 -16.86
C ASN A 33 -5.30 7.62 -16.07
N HIS A 34 -6.53 7.41 -16.51
CA HIS A 34 -7.73 7.59 -15.70
C HIS A 34 -8.00 6.34 -14.83
N GLU A 35 -8.90 6.46 -13.85
CA GLU A 35 -9.15 5.41 -12.84
C GLU A 35 -9.55 4.05 -13.43
N ARG A 36 -10.32 4.04 -14.52
CA ARG A 36 -10.83 2.82 -15.18
C ARG A 36 -10.08 2.47 -16.46
N ALA A 37 -8.85 2.99 -16.63
CA ALA A 37 -8.01 2.62 -17.76
C ALA A 37 -7.64 1.13 -17.70
N ASP A 38 -7.43 0.54 -18.89
CA ASP A 38 -6.96 -0.83 -19.03
C ASP A 38 -5.64 -1.06 -18.31
N ILE A 39 -5.36 -2.30 -18.00
CA ILE A 39 -4.11 -2.73 -17.35
C ILE A 39 -3.23 -3.35 -18.44
N ASP A 40 -2.19 -2.65 -18.85
CA ASP A 40 -1.25 -3.11 -19.87
C ASP A 40 -0.02 -3.72 -19.18
N ILE A 41 0.20 -5.04 -19.29
CA ILE A 41 1.35 -5.73 -18.72
C ILE A 41 2.17 -6.45 -19.78
N ALA A 42 3.49 -6.35 -19.64
CA ALA A 42 4.44 -7.12 -20.41
C ALA A 42 5.19 -8.09 -19.50
N ILE A 43 5.30 -9.34 -19.91
CA ILE A 43 5.94 -10.41 -19.14
C ILE A 43 7.18 -10.88 -19.90
N LEU A 44 8.32 -10.83 -19.22
CA LEU A 44 9.58 -11.39 -19.68
C LEU A 44 9.73 -12.82 -19.13
N CYS A 45 9.67 -13.80 -20.03
CA CYS A 45 9.76 -15.22 -19.68
C CYS A 45 10.43 -16.02 -20.83
N PRO A 46 11.72 -15.76 -21.13
CA PRO A 46 12.39 -16.25 -22.32
C PRO A 46 12.46 -17.80 -22.40
N ASN A 47 12.43 -18.46 -21.25
CA ASN A 47 12.53 -19.93 -21.14
C ASN A 47 11.16 -20.63 -21.02
N ALA A 48 10.05 -19.87 -21.12
CA ALA A 48 8.70 -20.42 -21.00
C ALA A 48 8.28 -21.20 -22.25
N SER A 49 7.73 -22.40 -22.07
CA SER A 49 7.10 -23.20 -23.12
C SER A 49 5.76 -22.58 -23.55
N LYS A 50 5.08 -23.19 -24.51
CA LYS A 50 3.72 -22.79 -24.88
C LYS A 50 2.72 -23.11 -23.76
N GLU A 51 2.91 -24.22 -23.10
CA GLU A 51 2.11 -24.69 -21.97
C GLU A 51 2.28 -23.75 -20.75
N ASP A 52 3.52 -23.27 -20.50
CA ASP A 52 3.79 -22.27 -19.46
C ASP A 52 3.07 -20.94 -19.77
N TRP A 53 3.12 -20.50 -21.02
CA TRP A 53 2.41 -19.30 -21.43
C TRP A 53 0.89 -19.43 -21.29
N GLN A 54 0.34 -20.63 -21.52
CA GLN A 54 -1.07 -20.89 -21.29
C GLN A 54 -1.47 -20.68 -19.82
N GLN A 55 -0.63 -21.09 -18.86
CA GLN A 55 -0.87 -20.83 -17.44
C GLN A 55 -0.92 -19.33 -17.12
N VAL A 56 -0.07 -18.53 -17.77
CA VAL A 56 -0.14 -17.06 -17.63
C VAL A 56 -1.50 -16.54 -18.09
N LEU A 57 -1.97 -16.97 -19.26
CA LEU A 57 -3.26 -16.53 -19.81
C LEU A 57 -4.45 -16.97 -18.95
N GLU A 58 -4.40 -18.16 -18.34
CA GLU A 58 -5.41 -18.64 -17.39
C GLU A 58 -5.48 -17.75 -16.14
N ILE A 59 -4.32 -17.38 -15.55
CA ILE A 59 -4.28 -16.47 -14.41
C ILE A 59 -4.83 -15.08 -14.77
N ILE A 60 -4.55 -14.58 -15.97
CA ILE A 60 -5.09 -13.31 -16.48
C ILE A 60 -6.59 -13.39 -16.70
N TYR A 61 -7.08 -14.50 -17.24
CA TYR A 61 -8.50 -14.71 -17.49
C TYR A 61 -9.32 -14.77 -16.20
N ASP A 62 -8.77 -15.40 -15.16
CA ASP A 62 -9.39 -15.53 -13.83
C ASP A 62 -9.07 -14.35 -12.90
N ALA A 63 -8.59 -13.23 -13.45
CA ALA A 63 -8.19 -12.07 -12.63
C ALA A 63 -9.38 -11.46 -11.88
N ASP A 64 -9.14 -11.07 -10.63
CA ASP A 64 -10.09 -10.47 -9.69
C ASP A 64 -10.38 -8.98 -9.98
N THR A 65 -10.55 -8.63 -11.25
CA THR A 65 -10.84 -7.28 -11.71
C THR A 65 -11.84 -7.25 -12.87
N LEU A 66 -12.62 -6.18 -12.96
CA LEU A 66 -13.47 -5.88 -14.12
C LEU A 66 -12.75 -5.02 -15.17
N LEU A 67 -11.53 -4.58 -14.91
CA LEU A 67 -10.74 -3.85 -15.88
C LEU A 67 -10.18 -4.83 -16.92
N LYS A 68 -10.12 -4.38 -18.17
CA LYS A 68 -9.43 -5.14 -19.21
C LYS A 68 -7.95 -5.24 -18.91
N ILE A 69 -7.39 -6.45 -19.07
CA ILE A 69 -5.95 -6.69 -18.94
C ILE A 69 -5.42 -7.04 -20.32
N ASP A 70 -4.53 -6.21 -20.84
CA ASP A 70 -3.77 -6.51 -22.06
C ASP A 70 -2.39 -7.05 -21.63
N CYS A 71 -2.18 -8.34 -21.92
CA CYS A 71 -0.96 -9.05 -21.52
C CYS A 71 -0.15 -9.45 -22.76
N VAL A 72 1.12 -9.05 -22.81
CA VAL A 72 2.03 -9.40 -23.90
C VAL A 72 3.24 -10.18 -23.40
N ARG A 73 3.66 -11.17 -24.17
CA ARG A 73 4.94 -11.87 -23.96
C ARG A 73 6.06 -11.07 -24.60
N PHE A 74 6.86 -10.37 -23.78
CA PHE A 74 7.83 -9.40 -24.24
C PHE A 74 8.98 -10.01 -25.06
N ASP A 75 9.48 -11.18 -24.66
CA ASP A 75 10.59 -11.87 -25.32
C ASP A 75 10.27 -12.36 -26.74
N THR A 76 8.99 -12.38 -27.14
CA THR A 76 8.55 -12.77 -28.51
C THR A 76 8.36 -11.58 -29.44
N LEU A 77 8.46 -10.34 -28.96
CA LEU A 77 8.35 -9.14 -29.78
C LEU A 77 9.63 -8.91 -30.58
N ASN A 78 9.48 -8.50 -31.84
CA ASN A 78 10.60 -8.15 -32.72
C ASN A 78 11.35 -6.92 -32.20
N ASP A 79 12.69 -6.89 -32.30
CA ASP A 79 13.53 -5.80 -31.80
C ASP A 79 13.27 -4.47 -32.51
N ASP A 80 12.90 -4.51 -33.80
CA ASP A 80 12.58 -3.33 -34.60
C ASP A 80 11.14 -2.81 -34.40
N ASP A 81 10.36 -3.45 -33.52
CA ASP A 81 8.97 -3.05 -33.27
C ASP A 81 8.91 -1.79 -32.40
N LYS A 82 8.29 -0.74 -32.96
CA LYS A 82 8.00 0.49 -32.20
C LYS A 82 7.20 0.23 -30.92
N PHE A 83 6.37 -0.83 -30.92
CA PHE A 83 5.62 -1.21 -29.74
C PHE A 83 6.53 -1.74 -28.63
N LYS A 84 7.53 -2.57 -28.98
CA LYS A 84 8.56 -3.04 -28.03
C LYS A 84 9.34 -1.87 -27.43
N GLN A 85 9.75 -0.92 -28.28
CA GLN A 85 10.46 0.28 -27.80
C GLN A 85 9.59 1.12 -26.86
N ASN A 86 8.31 1.31 -27.17
CA ASN A 86 7.37 2.04 -26.32
C ASN A 86 7.22 1.38 -24.94
N ILE A 87 7.19 0.04 -24.88
CA ILE A 87 7.19 -0.68 -23.60
C ILE A 87 8.46 -0.37 -22.82
N ILE A 88 9.63 -0.43 -23.45
CA ILE A 88 10.92 -0.17 -22.79
C ILE A 88 10.98 1.24 -22.20
N ASP A 89 10.55 2.25 -22.97
CA ASP A 89 10.65 3.67 -22.61
C ASP A 89 9.76 4.05 -21.42
N PHE A 90 8.61 3.40 -21.28
CA PHE A 90 7.60 3.79 -20.29
C PHE A 90 7.26 2.70 -19.28
N LYS A 91 8.00 1.60 -19.25
CA LYS A 91 7.75 0.51 -18.31
C LYS A 91 7.98 0.90 -16.86
N LYS A 92 7.09 0.43 -16.01
CA LYS A 92 7.32 0.33 -14.56
C LYS A 92 7.47 -1.14 -14.22
N ILE A 93 8.59 -1.51 -13.59
CA ILE A 93 8.85 -2.89 -13.20
C ILE A 93 7.94 -3.21 -12.01
N LEU A 94 7.04 -4.20 -12.18
CA LEU A 94 6.19 -4.71 -11.12
C LEU A 94 6.84 -5.90 -10.40
N TYR A 95 7.61 -6.71 -11.11
CA TYR A 95 8.29 -7.88 -10.58
C TYR A 95 9.59 -8.12 -11.32
N LYS A 96 10.62 -8.55 -10.58
CA LYS A 96 11.87 -9.05 -11.15
C LYS A 96 12.38 -10.19 -10.26
N LYS A 97 12.62 -11.34 -10.88
CA LYS A 97 13.05 -12.57 -10.20
C LYS A 97 14.38 -12.34 -9.48
N GLY A 98 14.45 -12.67 -8.19
CA GLY A 98 15.64 -12.46 -7.37
C GLY A 98 15.86 -11.04 -6.85
N GLU A 99 15.01 -10.09 -7.21
CA GLU A 99 15.01 -8.75 -6.61
C GLU A 99 13.73 -8.53 -5.80
N ILE A 100 13.86 -8.03 -4.57
CA ILE A 100 12.75 -7.69 -3.66
C ILE A 100 12.07 -6.36 -4.11
N LEU A 101 12.08 -6.07 -5.41
CA LEU A 101 11.56 -4.82 -5.97
C LEU A 101 10.05 -4.67 -5.80
N MET A 102 9.29 -5.77 -5.86
CA MET A 102 7.84 -5.73 -5.71
C MET A 102 7.39 -5.15 -4.39
N GLU A 103 8.00 -5.57 -3.29
CA GLU A 103 7.60 -5.12 -1.96
C GLU A 103 7.82 -3.61 -1.78
N LYS A 104 8.91 -3.06 -2.30
CA LYS A 104 9.22 -1.64 -2.15
C LYS A 104 8.25 -0.73 -2.94
N ILE A 105 7.84 -1.11 -4.15
CA ILE A 105 6.85 -0.37 -4.95
C ILE A 105 5.45 -0.51 -4.30
N PHE A 106 5.10 -1.68 -3.78
CA PHE A 106 3.79 -1.98 -3.22
C PHE A 106 3.45 -1.16 -1.98
N TRP A 107 4.38 -0.88 -1.10
CA TRP A 107 4.06 -0.14 0.11
C TRP A 107 4.28 1.37 -0.01
N GLN A 108 4.94 1.84 -1.10
CA GLN A 108 5.08 3.28 -1.39
C GLN A 108 3.72 3.96 -1.55
N ASP A 109 2.80 3.36 -2.29
CA ASP A 109 1.45 3.91 -2.47
C ASP A 109 0.66 3.91 -1.15
N TYR A 110 0.79 2.85 -0.36
CA TYR A 110 0.21 2.80 0.99
C TYR A 110 0.82 3.86 1.91
N PHE A 111 2.13 4.04 1.82
CA PHE A 111 2.84 5.03 2.62
C PHE A 111 2.42 6.45 2.25
N LYS A 112 2.30 6.76 0.97
CA LYS A 112 1.77 8.04 0.49
C LYS A 112 0.33 8.28 0.96
N THR A 113 -0.51 7.25 0.87
CA THR A 113 -1.90 7.31 1.34
C THR A 113 -1.96 7.54 2.86
N LEU A 114 -1.06 6.91 3.63
CA LEU A 114 -0.92 7.15 5.06
C LEU A 114 -0.56 8.61 5.35
N GLY A 115 0.39 9.19 4.62
CA GLY A 115 0.75 10.60 4.77
C GLY A 115 -0.42 11.54 4.53
N GLN A 116 -1.22 11.28 3.49
CA GLN A 116 -2.45 12.05 3.22
C GLN A 116 -3.49 11.89 4.33
N ALA A 117 -3.65 10.68 4.86
CA ALA A 117 -4.59 10.43 5.96
C ALA A 117 -4.18 11.15 7.25
N ILE A 118 -2.89 11.17 7.59
CA ILE A 118 -2.33 11.93 8.74
C ILE A 118 -2.59 13.43 8.54
N GLN A 119 -2.33 13.95 7.36
CA GLN A 119 -2.60 15.35 7.03
C GLN A 119 -4.09 15.70 7.20
N CYS A 120 -4.99 14.86 6.71
CA CYS A 120 -6.43 15.04 6.90
C CYS A 120 -6.85 14.99 8.37
N LEU A 121 -6.24 14.15 9.19
CA LEU A 121 -6.47 14.11 10.64
C LEU A 121 -5.98 15.42 11.30
N HIS A 122 -4.80 15.89 10.94
CA HIS A 122 -4.25 17.15 11.41
C HIS A 122 -5.21 18.32 11.12
N GLU A 123 -5.67 18.43 9.88
CA GLU A 123 -6.58 19.48 9.45
C GLU A 123 -7.91 19.51 10.24
N VAL A 124 -8.48 18.34 10.51
CA VAL A 124 -9.70 18.24 11.33
C VAL A 124 -9.43 18.68 12.77
N ILE A 125 -8.32 18.27 13.37
CA ILE A 125 -7.93 18.71 14.72
C ILE A 125 -7.75 20.24 14.77
N GLU A 126 -7.08 20.82 13.79
CA GLU A 126 -6.95 22.29 13.72
C GLU A 126 -8.32 23.01 13.58
N ARG A 127 -9.25 22.41 12.82
CA ARG A 127 -10.62 22.95 12.71
C ARG A 127 -11.36 22.98 14.04
N THR A 128 -11.18 21.98 14.92
CA THR A 128 -11.81 21.96 16.25
C THR A 128 -11.35 23.10 17.17
N LYS A 129 -10.20 23.72 16.90
CA LYS A 129 -9.74 24.90 17.64
C LYS A 129 -10.57 26.14 17.30
N ILE A 130 -11.07 26.24 16.09
CA ILE A 130 -11.80 27.38 15.55
C ILE A 130 -13.32 27.18 15.71
N ASP A 131 -13.81 26.00 15.33
CA ASP A 131 -15.22 25.64 15.33
C ASP A 131 -15.47 24.53 16.37
N LYS A 132 -16.44 24.74 17.24
CA LYS A 132 -16.79 23.82 18.35
C LYS A 132 -17.94 22.88 17.99
N ASP A 133 -18.32 22.81 16.71
CA ASP A 133 -19.35 21.87 16.27
C ASP A 133 -18.90 20.44 16.58
N PRO A 134 -19.74 19.64 17.29
CA PRO A 134 -19.44 18.23 17.61
C PRO A 134 -19.11 17.36 16.39
N ILE A 135 -19.54 17.74 15.20
CA ILE A 135 -19.24 17.00 13.96
C ILE A 135 -17.75 16.88 13.69
N PHE A 136 -16.94 17.87 14.10
CA PHE A 136 -15.48 17.82 13.95
C PHE A 136 -14.83 16.82 14.91
N LEU A 137 -15.44 16.60 16.07
CA LEU A 137 -14.98 15.57 17.01
C LEU A 137 -15.21 14.16 16.42
N ASP A 138 -16.40 13.91 15.89
CA ASP A 138 -16.73 12.64 15.23
C ASP A 138 -15.83 12.41 13.99
N ALA A 139 -15.63 13.46 13.20
CA ALA A 139 -14.73 13.40 12.05
C ALA A 139 -13.28 13.09 12.46
N ALA A 140 -12.79 13.65 13.56
CA ALA A 140 -11.44 13.37 14.06
C ALA A 140 -11.28 11.91 14.51
N ILE A 141 -12.28 11.35 15.20
CA ILE A 141 -12.29 9.95 15.61
C ILE A 141 -12.26 9.03 14.39
N GLN A 142 -13.12 9.24 13.41
CA GLN A 142 -13.14 8.45 12.18
C GLN A 142 -11.80 8.55 11.40
N ARG A 143 -11.23 9.75 11.31
CA ARG A 143 -9.92 9.94 10.66
C ARG A 143 -8.82 9.22 11.41
N PHE A 144 -8.83 9.25 12.73
CA PHE A 144 -7.89 8.53 13.57
C PHE A 144 -7.98 7.01 13.33
N GLU A 145 -9.18 6.42 13.35
CA GLU A 145 -9.38 5.00 13.05
C GLU A 145 -8.78 4.61 11.71
N PHE A 146 -9.03 5.42 10.69
CA PHE A 146 -8.51 5.20 9.33
C PHE A 146 -6.98 5.31 9.29
N VAL A 147 -6.38 6.29 9.97
CA VAL A 147 -4.93 6.43 10.07
C VAL A 147 -4.29 5.21 10.72
N ILE A 148 -4.84 4.71 11.83
CA ILE A 148 -4.29 3.54 12.51
C ILE A 148 -4.45 2.28 11.66
N GLU A 149 -5.56 2.13 10.94
CA GLU A 149 -5.77 1.02 10.01
C GLU A 149 -4.73 1.02 8.87
N LEU A 150 -4.38 2.18 8.34
CA LEU A 150 -3.32 2.31 7.35
C LEU A 150 -1.93 2.10 7.97
N PHE A 151 -1.69 2.60 9.18
CA PHE A 151 -0.39 2.54 9.83
C PHE A 151 0.08 1.09 10.04
N TRP A 152 -0.78 0.24 10.63
CA TRP A 152 -0.38 -1.15 10.84
C TRP A 152 -0.21 -1.91 9.52
N LYS A 153 -0.98 -1.58 8.47
CA LYS A 153 -0.80 -2.16 7.13
C LYS A 153 0.54 -1.77 6.51
N VAL A 154 0.92 -0.50 6.63
CA VAL A 154 2.24 -0.01 6.19
C VAL A 154 3.35 -0.70 6.96
N LEU A 155 3.25 -0.76 8.29
CA LEU A 155 4.25 -1.43 9.12
C LEU A 155 4.36 -2.92 8.80
N LYS A 156 3.23 -3.60 8.54
CA LYS A 156 3.25 -5.01 8.10
C LYS A 156 4.04 -5.18 6.79
N LYS A 157 3.84 -4.29 5.83
CA LYS A 157 4.57 -4.33 4.56
C LYS A 157 6.07 -4.04 4.75
N ILE A 158 6.42 -3.11 5.65
CA ILE A 158 7.81 -2.84 6.02
C ILE A 158 8.44 -4.08 6.67
N LEU A 159 7.73 -4.73 7.60
CA LEU A 159 8.22 -5.95 8.25
C LEU A 159 8.44 -7.08 7.23
N THR A 160 7.51 -7.27 6.30
CA THR A 160 7.68 -8.23 5.20
C THR A 160 8.90 -7.88 4.34
N TYR A 161 9.12 -6.60 4.04
CA TYR A 161 10.31 -6.14 3.31
C TYR A 161 11.62 -6.43 4.08
N GLU A 162 11.61 -6.33 5.42
CA GLU A 162 12.72 -6.68 6.31
C GLU A 162 12.78 -8.20 6.61
N GLU A 163 12.01 -9.02 5.87
CA GLU A 163 11.92 -10.49 6.04
C GLU A 163 11.40 -10.93 7.42
N ILE A 164 10.55 -10.12 8.06
CA ILE A 164 9.97 -10.36 9.37
C ILE A 164 8.50 -10.73 9.22
N ASP A 165 8.14 -11.97 9.49
CA ASP A 165 6.74 -12.42 9.48
C ASP A 165 5.92 -11.77 10.58
N SER A 166 4.69 -11.34 10.24
CA SER A 166 3.75 -10.76 11.19
C SER A 166 2.31 -11.04 10.76
N THR A 167 1.41 -11.23 11.73
CA THR A 167 0.05 -11.73 11.44
C THR A 167 -1.05 -10.77 11.85
N THR A 168 -1.05 -10.29 13.08
CA THR A 168 -2.09 -9.42 13.64
C THR A 168 -1.60 -7.99 13.82
N PRO A 169 -2.49 -6.98 13.90
CA PRO A 169 -2.08 -5.60 14.18
C PRO A 169 -1.19 -5.47 15.43
N ARG A 170 -1.51 -6.19 16.50
CA ARG A 170 -0.70 -6.17 17.73
C ARG A 170 0.67 -6.81 17.53
N ASP A 171 0.75 -7.92 16.80
CA ASP A 171 2.00 -8.60 16.46
C ASP A 171 2.88 -7.70 15.58
N VAL A 172 2.27 -7.02 14.59
CA VAL A 172 2.96 -6.03 13.75
C VAL A 172 3.56 -4.91 14.59
N MET A 173 2.82 -4.32 15.51
CA MET A 173 3.35 -3.25 16.38
C MET A 173 4.45 -3.74 17.30
N SER A 174 4.29 -4.93 17.88
CA SER A 174 5.31 -5.56 18.74
C SER A 174 6.62 -5.79 17.99
N LYS A 175 6.56 -6.35 16.79
CA LYS A 175 7.73 -6.59 15.96
C LYS A 175 8.33 -5.29 15.44
N ALA A 176 7.52 -4.34 15.01
CA ALA A 176 8.00 -3.03 14.59
C ALA A 176 8.77 -2.31 15.72
N PHE A 177 8.33 -2.46 16.96
CA PHE A 177 9.07 -1.96 18.12
C PHE A 177 10.37 -2.73 18.37
N GLN A 178 10.32 -4.07 18.40
CA GLN A 178 11.50 -4.92 18.60
C GLN A 178 12.62 -4.65 17.59
N PHE A 179 12.26 -4.34 16.35
CA PHE A 179 13.20 -4.04 15.26
C PHE A 179 13.49 -2.53 15.09
N ASN A 180 13.16 -1.70 16.09
CA ASN A 180 13.40 -0.26 16.10
C ASN A 180 12.80 0.49 14.88
N ILE A 181 11.72 -0.03 14.31
CA ILE A 181 10.96 0.62 13.24
C ILE A 181 10.09 1.72 13.84
N ILE A 182 9.43 1.43 14.96
CA ILE A 182 8.70 2.42 15.78
C ILE A 182 9.36 2.58 17.15
N ASP A 183 9.13 3.74 17.77
CA ASP A 183 9.56 4.07 19.12
C ASP A 183 8.35 4.05 20.07
N ASP A 184 8.58 4.11 21.39
CA ASP A 184 7.56 4.32 22.43
C ASP A 184 6.45 3.24 22.45
N GLU A 185 6.82 2.04 22.92
CA GLU A 185 5.91 0.90 23.05
C GLU A 185 4.61 1.25 23.78
N GLN A 186 4.73 1.99 24.91
CA GLN A 186 3.59 2.32 25.75
C GLN A 186 2.56 3.16 24.98
N MET A 187 3.02 4.17 24.24
CA MET A 187 2.16 5.04 23.46
C MET A 187 1.44 4.26 22.32
N TRP A 188 2.13 3.35 21.64
CA TRP A 188 1.53 2.54 20.60
C TRP A 188 0.49 1.53 21.15
N LEU A 189 0.69 1.02 22.38
CA LEU A 189 -0.30 0.20 23.05
C LEU A 189 -1.56 1.01 23.41
N GLU A 190 -1.40 2.25 23.86
CA GLU A 190 -2.53 3.15 24.13
C GLU A 190 -3.27 3.53 22.86
N ILE A 191 -2.58 3.85 21.77
CA ILE A 191 -3.16 4.10 20.45
C ILE A 191 -4.03 2.92 19.99
N LEU A 192 -3.52 1.68 20.06
CA LEU A 192 -4.27 0.48 19.67
C LEU A 192 -5.49 0.25 20.58
N LYS A 193 -5.34 0.49 21.90
CA LYS A 193 -6.43 0.36 22.85
C LYS A 193 -7.56 1.35 22.54
N ASP A 194 -7.22 2.63 22.36
CA ASP A 194 -8.20 3.66 22.08
C ASP A 194 -8.88 3.43 20.72
N ARG A 195 -8.15 3.01 19.69
CA ARG A 195 -8.73 2.62 18.40
C ARG A 195 -9.77 1.50 18.55
N ASN A 196 -9.55 0.52 19.43
CA ASN A 196 -10.51 -0.55 19.67
C ASN A 196 -11.74 -0.07 20.46
N VAL A 197 -11.56 0.91 21.34
CA VAL A 197 -12.65 1.52 22.13
C VAL A 197 -13.54 2.39 21.24
N THR A 198 -13.00 3.10 20.25
CA THR A 198 -13.78 4.00 19.39
C THR A 198 -14.94 3.33 18.69
N SER A 199 -14.84 2.05 18.35
CA SER A 199 -15.93 1.25 17.76
C SER A 199 -17.16 1.10 18.67
N HIS A 200 -17.06 1.46 19.97
CA HIS A 200 -18.10 1.30 21.00
C HIS A 200 -18.39 2.59 21.77
N VAL A 201 -17.88 3.72 21.27
CA VAL A 201 -18.13 5.03 21.92
C VAL A 201 -19.53 5.52 21.54
N TYR A 202 -20.49 5.33 22.47
CA TYR A 202 -21.87 5.78 22.32
C TYR A 202 -22.19 7.04 23.13
N LYS A 203 -21.27 7.46 24.03
CA LYS A 203 -21.47 8.64 24.89
C LYS A 203 -20.54 9.77 24.45
N TYR A 204 -21.08 10.96 24.39
CA TYR A 204 -20.33 12.17 24.01
C TYR A 204 -19.10 12.41 24.90
N GLU A 205 -19.18 12.16 26.20
CA GLU A 205 -18.06 12.35 27.13
C GLU A 205 -16.90 11.40 26.84
N ASP A 206 -17.19 10.14 26.49
CA ASP A 206 -16.17 9.16 26.12
C ASP A 206 -15.48 9.57 24.81
N ALA A 207 -16.27 10.06 23.82
CA ALA A 207 -15.75 10.59 22.57
C ALA A 207 -14.81 11.77 22.79
N LYS A 208 -15.16 12.66 23.70
CA LYS A 208 -14.32 13.82 24.05
C LYS A 208 -12.99 13.42 24.67
N GLN A 209 -13.00 12.41 25.56
CA GLN A 209 -11.76 11.89 26.16
C GLN A 209 -10.85 11.28 25.10
N VAL A 210 -11.39 10.45 24.21
CA VAL A 210 -10.64 9.85 23.10
C VAL A 210 -10.08 10.95 22.19
N PHE A 211 -10.85 11.99 21.90
CA PHE A 211 -10.38 13.10 21.09
C PHE A 211 -9.19 13.84 21.72
N GLU A 212 -9.19 14.06 23.04
CA GLU A 212 -8.03 14.65 23.72
C GLU A 212 -6.76 13.78 23.57
N ASN A 213 -6.90 12.47 23.65
CA ASN A 213 -5.80 11.52 23.43
C ASN A 213 -5.32 11.57 21.96
N ILE A 214 -6.22 11.64 20.98
CA ILE A 214 -5.89 11.73 19.54
C ILE A 214 -4.96 12.91 19.25
N LYS A 215 -5.13 14.03 19.91
CA LYS A 215 -4.23 15.22 19.75
C LYS A 215 -2.79 14.90 20.15
N ILE A 216 -2.62 14.07 21.17
CA ILE A 216 -1.29 13.61 21.61
C ILE A 216 -0.74 12.58 20.62
N TYR A 217 -1.60 11.64 20.19
CA TYR A 217 -1.23 10.60 19.26
C TYR A 217 -0.79 11.14 17.91
N LEU A 218 -1.40 12.22 17.42
CA LEU A 218 -1.03 12.86 16.16
C LEU A 218 0.47 13.17 16.10
N LEU A 219 1.06 13.69 17.17
CA LEU A 219 2.50 14.01 17.24
C LEU A 219 3.37 12.76 17.07
N ILE A 220 2.94 11.63 17.65
CA ILE A 220 3.65 10.35 17.54
C ILE A 220 3.50 9.76 16.13
N LEU A 221 2.31 9.87 15.55
CA LEU A 221 2.03 9.40 14.19
C LEU A 221 2.86 10.17 13.15
N GLU A 222 2.91 11.50 13.25
CA GLU A 222 3.73 12.36 12.38
C GLU A 222 5.22 12.07 12.54
N LYS A 223 5.71 11.99 13.79
CA LYS A 223 7.11 11.66 14.07
C LYS A 223 7.50 10.32 13.48
N THR A 224 6.64 9.31 13.67
CA THR A 224 6.91 7.95 13.16
C THR A 224 6.86 7.93 11.63
N TYR A 225 5.87 8.60 11.01
CA TYR A 225 5.79 8.74 9.57
C TYR A 225 7.08 9.34 8.98
N ASN A 226 7.54 10.47 9.54
CA ASN A 226 8.77 11.13 9.09
C ASN A 226 10.03 10.27 9.29
N LYS A 227 10.10 9.47 10.37
CA LYS A 227 11.17 8.50 10.60
C LYS A 227 11.19 7.43 9.51
N LEU A 228 10.02 6.90 9.17
CA LEU A 228 9.88 5.89 8.11
C LEU A 228 10.21 6.45 6.72
N ASP A 229 9.74 7.66 6.45
CA ASP A 229 10.02 8.37 5.19
C ASP A 229 11.52 8.50 4.97
N LYS A 230 12.22 9.03 5.96
CA LYS A 230 13.68 9.20 5.92
C LYS A 230 14.43 7.86 5.80
N LYS A 231 13.95 6.79 6.44
CA LYS A 231 14.63 5.49 6.44
C LYS A 231 14.46 4.74 5.12
N TYR A 232 13.28 4.83 4.53
CA TYR A 232 12.90 3.94 3.42
C TYR A 232 12.72 4.66 2.07
N PHE A 233 12.57 6.00 2.05
CA PHE A 233 12.31 6.79 0.84
C PHE A 233 13.26 8.00 0.67
N GLY A 234 13.98 8.38 1.74
CA GLY A 234 14.97 9.47 1.72
C GLY A 234 16.27 9.14 1.02
#